data_e10c44706de307218ac948243e58bce1
#
_entry.id   e10c44706de307218ac948243e58bce1
#
_cell.length_a   1.000
_cell.length_b   1.000
_cell.length_c   1.000
_cell.angle_alpha   90.00
_cell.angle_beta   90.00
_cell.angle_gamma   90.00
#
_symmetry.space_group_name_H-M   'P 1'
#
loop_
_entity.id
_entity.type
_entity.pdbx_description
1 polymer ?
#
loop_
_entity_poly.entity_id
_entity_poly.type
_entity_poly.pdbx_seq_one_letter_code
_entity_poly.pdbx_strand_id
1 'polypeptide(L)'
;MTTPVQYKASDPDLSLRAFVTSVLGASKAGAVNLVDVRSPDEFTGKVIAPPGMSETAQRGGHIPGAKSVPWSTTVRPDGSFKSIEDLREIYAKNAGVDPKKPTIAYCRIGERSSHTWFVLKYLLGYDQVTNYDGSWTEYGNLVGVPIEK
;
A
#
# COMPACT_ATOMS: atom_id res chain seq x y z
N MET A 1 40.27 -9.22 0.14
CA MET A 1 39.75 -8.22 1.12
C MET A 1 39.38 -6.96 0.33
N THR A 2 38.15 -6.48 0.45
CA THR A 2 37.74 -5.22 -0.17
C THR A 2 38.19 -4.05 0.72
N THR A 3 38.76 -3.02 0.13
CA THR A 3 39.14 -1.80 0.85
C THR A 3 37.85 -1.05 1.25
N PRO A 4 37.70 -0.70 2.54
CA PRO A 4 36.56 0.12 2.97
C PRO A 4 36.54 1.46 2.23
N VAL A 5 35.36 1.88 1.74
CA VAL A 5 35.15 3.18 1.11
C VAL A 5 34.17 4.00 1.94
N GLN A 6 34.38 5.32 1.99
CA GLN A 6 33.39 6.20 2.59
C GLN A 6 32.24 6.43 1.59
N TYR A 7 31.03 6.08 2.00
CA TYR A 7 29.80 6.36 1.27
C TYR A 7 29.04 7.48 1.95
N LYS A 8 28.67 8.51 1.19
CA LYS A 8 27.77 9.57 1.63
C LYS A 8 26.43 9.40 0.92
N ALA A 9 25.40 9.09 1.69
CA ALA A 9 24.04 9.03 1.16
C ALA A 9 23.57 10.41 0.69
N SER A 10 22.77 10.45 -0.37
CA SER A 10 22.00 11.61 -0.75
C SER A 10 20.81 11.82 0.21
N ASP A 11 20.18 12.99 0.15
CA ASP A 11 18.95 13.22 0.89
C ASP A 11 17.85 12.27 0.43
N PRO A 12 16.94 11.85 1.35
CA PRO A 12 15.83 10.97 1.01
C PRO A 12 14.90 11.60 -0.03
N ASP A 13 14.48 10.82 -1.03
CA ASP A 13 13.42 11.24 -1.96
C ASP A 13 12.05 11.03 -1.30
N LEU A 14 11.51 12.09 -0.72
CA LEU A 14 10.21 12.06 -0.03
C LEU A 14 9.02 11.94 -1.00
N SER A 15 9.22 12.09 -2.32
CA SER A 15 8.15 11.91 -3.31
C SER A 15 7.69 10.45 -3.44
N LEU A 16 8.46 9.51 -2.91
CA LEU A 16 8.13 8.08 -2.91
C LEU A 16 7.19 7.69 -1.77
N ARG A 17 7.04 8.55 -0.74
CA ARG A 17 6.33 8.26 0.50
C ARG A 17 5.05 9.07 0.62
N ALA A 18 4.01 8.43 1.16
CA ALA A 18 2.86 9.12 1.70
C ALA A 18 2.97 9.19 3.24
N PHE A 19 2.51 10.30 3.81
CA PHE A 19 2.40 10.49 5.25
C PHE A 19 0.94 10.49 5.68
N VAL A 20 0.67 10.26 6.94
CA VAL A 20 -0.70 10.17 7.49
C VAL A 20 -1.57 11.37 7.12
N THR A 21 -1.00 12.57 7.05
CA THR A 21 -1.73 13.79 6.64
C THR A 21 -2.25 13.70 5.21
N SER A 22 -1.44 13.17 4.27
CA SER A 22 -1.84 12.93 2.88
C SER A 22 -2.93 11.86 2.80
N VAL A 23 -2.80 10.80 3.60
CA VAL A 23 -3.77 9.70 3.65
C VAL A 23 -5.12 10.17 4.17
N LEU A 24 -5.14 10.95 5.25
CA LEU A 24 -6.38 11.55 5.80
C LEU A 24 -7.05 12.50 4.79
N GLY A 25 -6.26 13.28 4.05
CA GLY A 25 -6.77 14.13 2.97
C GLY A 25 -7.36 13.32 1.83
N ALA A 26 -6.69 12.26 1.40
CA ALA A 26 -7.12 11.35 0.34
C ALA A 26 -8.44 10.65 0.68
N SER A 27 -8.56 10.13 1.90
CA SER A 27 -9.76 9.46 2.41
C SER A 27 -11.00 10.38 2.38
N LYS A 28 -10.83 11.66 2.71
CA LYS A 28 -11.94 12.64 2.72
C LYS A 28 -12.35 13.10 1.33
N ALA A 29 -11.40 13.29 0.44
CA ALA A 29 -11.65 13.94 -0.86
C ALA A 29 -12.08 12.97 -1.96
N GLY A 30 -11.78 11.67 -1.87
CA GLY A 30 -12.06 10.69 -2.91
C GLY A 30 -11.32 10.92 -4.25
N ALA A 31 -10.39 11.89 -4.28
CA ALA A 31 -9.66 12.26 -5.48
C ALA A 31 -8.40 11.41 -5.73
N VAL A 32 -8.03 10.58 -4.76
CA VAL A 32 -6.83 9.73 -4.76
C VAL A 32 -7.27 8.28 -4.64
N ASN A 33 -6.63 7.37 -5.35
CA ASN A 33 -6.82 5.95 -5.08
C ASN A 33 -6.10 5.58 -3.78
N LEU A 34 -6.82 4.97 -2.85
CA LEU A 34 -6.24 4.29 -1.69
C LEU A 34 -6.29 2.77 -1.95
N VAL A 35 -5.17 2.09 -1.89
CA VAL A 35 -5.06 0.65 -2.16
C VAL A 35 -4.54 -0.07 -0.92
N ASP A 36 -5.42 -0.84 -0.31
CA ASP A 36 -5.07 -1.75 0.78
C ASP A 36 -4.64 -3.09 0.20
N VAL A 37 -3.40 -3.47 0.45
CA VAL A 37 -2.82 -4.69 -0.11
C VAL A 37 -2.78 -5.86 0.88
N ARG A 38 -3.39 -5.69 2.05
CA ARG A 38 -3.52 -6.72 3.07
C ARG A 38 -4.50 -7.83 2.62
N SER A 39 -4.63 -8.85 3.44
CA SER A 39 -5.63 -9.89 3.19
C SER A 39 -7.07 -9.34 3.34
N PRO A 40 -8.07 -10.02 2.73
CA PRO A 40 -9.47 -9.63 2.91
C PRO A 40 -9.92 -9.66 4.39
N ASP A 41 -9.41 -10.57 5.19
CA ASP A 41 -9.72 -10.66 6.62
C ASP A 41 -9.13 -9.49 7.41
N GLU A 42 -7.93 -8.99 7.04
CA GLU A 42 -7.39 -7.75 7.61
C GLU A 42 -8.20 -6.52 7.16
N PHE A 43 -8.59 -6.47 5.89
CA PHE A 43 -9.38 -5.38 5.32
C PHE A 43 -10.73 -5.21 6.02
N THR A 44 -11.45 -6.31 6.21
CA THR A 44 -12.76 -6.30 6.89
C THR A 44 -12.66 -6.17 8.42
N GLY A 45 -11.44 -6.19 8.97
CA GLY A 45 -11.21 -6.13 10.40
C GLY A 45 -11.53 -7.41 11.16
N LYS A 46 -11.73 -8.52 10.46
CA LYS A 46 -11.92 -9.85 11.06
C LYS A 46 -10.65 -10.32 11.78
N VAL A 47 -9.49 -9.97 11.25
CA VAL A 47 -8.20 -10.08 11.91
C VAL A 47 -7.48 -8.73 11.90
N ILE A 48 -6.66 -8.47 12.91
CA ILE A 48 -5.87 -7.22 12.98
C ILE A 48 -4.53 -7.38 12.25
N ALA A 49 -3.91 -8.54 12.40
CA ALA A 49 -2.65 -8.88 11.76
C ALA A 49 -2.57 -10.38 11.51
N PRO A 50 -1.71 -10.84 10.56
CA PRO A 50 -1.42 -12.26 10.39
C PRO A 50 -0.86 -12.88 11.69
N PRO A 51 -1.06 -14.18 11.91
CA PRO A 51 -0.51 -14.86 13.08
C PRO A 51 1.02 -14.69 13.20
N GLY A 52 1.51 -14.52 14.42
CA GLY A 52 2.95 -14.40 14.69
C GLY A 52 3.54 -13.01 14.45
N MET A 53 2.73 -12.03 14.07
CA MET A 53 3.19 -10.64 13.92
C MET A 53 3.11 -9.91 15.26
N SER A 54 4.21 -9.23 15.62
CA SER A 54 4.32 -8.48 16.88
C SER A 54 3.77 -7.06 16.77
N GLU A 55 3.94 -6.43 15.60
CA GLU A 55 3.45 -5.08 15.36
C GLU A 55 1.97 -5.14 14.97
N THR A 56 1.12 -4.59 15.81
CA THR A 56 -0.33 -4.60 15.59
C THR A 56 -0.94 -3.22 15.82
N ALA A 57 -2.07 -3.00 15.15
CA ALA A 57 -2.98 -1.90 15.46
C ALA A 57 -3.97 -2.34 16.56
N GLN A 58 -4.54 -1.38 17.26
CA GLN A 58 -5.59 -1.65 18.26
C GLN A 58 -6.97 -1.84 17.62
N ARG A 59 -7.17 -1.34 16.41
CA ARG A 59 -8.47 -1.39 15.71
C ARG A 59 -8.33 -2.14 14.41
N GLY A 60 -9.30 -3.00 14.10
CA GLY A 60 -9.43 -3.71 12.83
C GLY A 60 -10.26 -2.92 11.83
N GLY A 61 -10.08 -3.19 10.54
CA GLY A 61 -10.76 -2.55 9.41
C GLY A 61 -9.79 -1.93 8.41
N HIS A 62 -10.25 -0.91 7.68
CA HIS A 62 -9.46 -0.25 6.63
C HIS A 62 -9.69 1.26 6.60
N ILE A 63 -8.86 1.99 5.87
CA ILE A 63 -8.99 3.43 5.64
C ILE A 63 -10.22 3.65 4.76
N PRO A 64 -11.17 4.55 5.14
CA PRO A 64 -12.37 4.79 4.36
C PRO A 64 -12.09 5.12 2.89
N GLY A 65 -12.84 4.47 1.99
CA GLY A 65 -12.67 4.60 0.55
C GLY A 65 -11.50 3.80 -0.04
N ALA A 66 -10.78 3.02 0.74
CA ALA A 66 -9.73 2.15 0.23
C ALA A 66 -10.28 0.97 -0.57
N LYS A 67 -9.54 0.57 -1.58
CA LYS A 67 -9.83 -0.59 -2.43
C LYS A 67 -8.97 -1.76 -1.98
N SER A 68 -9.59 -2.93 -1.74
CA SER A 68 -8.89 -4.14 -1.35
C SER A 68 -8.28 -4.81 -2.57
N VAL A 69 -6.95 -4.82 -2.67
CA VAL A 69 -6.21 -5.54 -3.71
C VAL A 69 -5.05 -6.28 -3.04
N PRO A 70 -5.27 -7.48 -2.52
CA PRO A 70 -4.22 -8.23 -1.84
C PRO A 70 -2.98 -8.42 -2.71
N TRP A 71 -1.79 -8.11 -2.17
CA TRP A 71 -0.53 -8.16 -2.91
C TRP A 71 -0.29 -9.50 -3.59
N SER A 72 -0.71 -10.59 -2.96
CA SER A 72 -0.54 -11.95 -3.46
C SER A 72 -1.31 -12.23 -4.75
N THR A 73 -2.32 -11.41 -5.09
CA THR A 73 -3.07 -11.55 -6.34
C THR A 73 -2.27 -11.16 -7.57
N THR A 74 -1.14 -10.51 -7.39
CA THR A 74 -0.29 -9.97 -8.47
C THR A 74 0.90 -10.85 -8.82
N VAL A 75 1.08 -11.95 -8.11
CA VAL A 75 2.16 -12.91 -8.33
C VAL A 75 1.62 -14.27 -8.78
N ARG A 76 2.47 -15.02 -9.47
CA ARG A 76 2.25 -16.42 -9.83
C ARG A 76 2.70 -17.34 -8.70
N PRO A 77 2.38 -18.65 -8.76
CA PRO A 77 2.82 -19.61 -7.74
C PRO A 77 4.34 -19.70 -7.57
N ASP A 78 5.11 -19.37 -8.60
CA ASP A 78 6.58 -19.35 -8.57
C ASP A 78 7.15 -18.03 -7.99
N GLY A 79 6.28 -17.10 -7.56
CA GLY A 79 6.66 -15.81 -7.01
C GLY A 79 6.96 -14.72 -8.05
N SER A 80 6.94 -15.03 -9.35
CA SER A 80 7.10 -14.03 -10.40
C SER A 80 5.85 -13.17 -10.54
N PHE A 81 6.00 -11.95 -11.06
CA PHE A 81 4.85 -11.10 -11.38
C PHE A 81 3.98 -11.71 -12.48
N LYS A 82 2.69 -11.46 -12.41
CA LYS A 82 1.75 -11.75 -13.49
C LYS A 82 2.05 -10.88 -14.72
N SER A 83 1.41 -11.20 -15.85
CA SER A 83 1.55 -10.39 -17.07
C SER A 83 1.00 -8.97 -16.87
N ILE A 84 1.47 -8.04 -17.70
CA ILE A 84 0.99 -6.65 -17.67
C ILE A 84 -0.52 -6.58 -17.89
N GLU A 85 -1.04 -7.43 -18.76
CA GLU A 85 -2.47 -7.55 -19.06
C GLU A 85 -3.25 -7.98 -17.83
N ASP A 86 -2.83 -9.05 -17.15
CA ASP A 86 -3.45 -9.54 -15.92
C ASP A 86 -3.40 -8.49 -14.81
N LEU A 87 -2.26 -7.80 -14.66
CA LEU A 87 -2.10 -6.73 -13.67
C LEU A 87 -3.03 -5.55 -13.95
N ARG A 88 -3.20 -5.13 -15.21
CA ARG A 88 -4.16 -4.10 -15.61
C ARG A 88 -5.59 -4.53 -15.31
N GLU A 89 -5.92 -5.79 -15.55
CA GLU A 89 -7.23 -6.32 -15.23
C GLU A 89 -7.50 -6.27 -13.71
N ILE A 90 -6.55 -6.70 -12.90
CA ILE A 90 -6.67 -6.68 -11.43
C ILE A 90 -6.89 -5.25 -10.91
N TYR A 91 -6.03 -4.31 -11.26
CA TYR A 91 -6.07 -2.97 -10.68
C TYR A 91 -7.11 -2.07 -11.34
N ALA A 92 -7.03 -1.87 -12.65
CA ALA A 92 -7.87 -0.89 -13.32
C ALA A 92 -9.30 -1.40 -13.52
N LYS A 93 -9.48 -2.62 -14.02
CA LYS A 93 -10.80 -3.14 -14.40
C LYS A 93 -11.57 -3.67 -13.19
N ASN A 94 -10.96 -4.57 -12.40
CA ASN A 94 -11.68 -5.24 -11.31
C ASN A 94 -11.74 -4.38 -10.04
N ALA A 95 -10.64 -3.75 -9.65
CA ALA A 95 -10.59 -2.89 -8.47
C ALA A 95 -10.93 -1.43 -8.74
N GLY A 96 -11.01 -1.01 -10.00
CA GLY A 96 -11.33 0.37 -10.38
C GLY A 96 -10.27 1.39 -9.91
N VAL A 97 -9.00 0.99 -9.83
CA VAL A 97 -7.88 1.88 -9.54
C VAL A 97 -7.57 2.68 -10.80
N ASP A 98 -7.99 3.93 -10.82
CA ASP A 98 -7.86 4.81 -11.98
C ASP A 98 -6.38 5.18 -12.22
N PRO A 99 -5.77 4.83 -13.37
CA PRO A 99 -4.37 5.15 -13.65
C PRO A 99 -4.06 6.65 -13.77
N LYS A 100 -5.09 7.48 -13.92
CA LYS A 100 -4.95 8.95 -14.03
C LYS A 100 -4.97 9.66 -12.68
N LYS A 101 -5.30 8.95 -11.60
CA LYS A 101 -5.36 9.53 -10.25
C LYS A 101 -4.10 9.20 -9.47
N PRO A 102 -3.64 10.12 -8.61
CA PRO A 102 -2.64 9.77 -7.61
C PRO A 102 -3.07 8.54 -6.83
N THR A 103 -2.12 7.69 -6.49
CA THR A 103 -2.39 6.42 -5.82
C THR A 103 -1.49 6.27 -4.60
N ILE A 104 -2.07 5.93 -3.47
CA ILE A 104 -1.38 5.59 -2.24
C ILE A 104 -1.63 4.12 -1.94
N ALA A 105 -0.56 3.33 -1.89
CA ALA A 105 -0.60 1.94 -1.45
C ALA A 105 -0.21 1.83 0.02
N TYR A 106 -0.90 0.99 0.78
CA TYR A 106 -0.56 0.71 2.18
C TYR A 106 -0.83 -0.76 2.53
N CYS A 107 -0.13 -1.24 3.55
CA CYS A 107 -0.37 -2.56 4.12
C CYS A 107 -0.43 -2.51 5.65
N ARG A 108 0.40 -3.28 6.35
CA ARG A 108 0.55 -3.25 7.80
C ARG A 108 1.67 -2.31 8.24
N ILE A 109 2.86 -2.39 7.61
CA ILE A 109 4.08 -1.65 7.94
C ILE A 109 4.84 -1.14 6.70
N GLY A 110 4.24 -1.09 5.51
CA GLY A 110 4.85 -0.58 4.29
C GLY A 110 5.58 -1.61 3.41
N GLU A 111 5.89 -2.81 3.90
CA GLU A 111 6.66 -3.83 3.15
C GLU A 111 5.87 -4.45 1.99
N ARG A 112 4.68 -5.00 2.25
CA ARG A 112 3.82 -5.58 1.20
C ARG A 112 3.35 -4.53 0.19
N SER A 113 3.14 -3.30 0.66
CA SER A 113 2.73 -2.19 -0.20
C SER A 113 3.84 -1.63 -1.07
N SER A 114 5.11 -1.81 -0.70
CA SER A 114 6.23 -1.46 -1.59
C SER A 114 6.25 -2.32 -2.86
N HIS A 115 5.88 -3.60 -2.75
CA HIS A 115 5.67 -4.48 -3.90
C HIS A 115 4.57 -3.94 -4.82
N THR A 116 3.41 -3.56 -4.27
CA THR A 116 2.31 -2.97 -5.05
C THR A 116 2.69 -1.62 -5.66
N TRP A 117 3.41 -0.79 -4.91
CA TRP A 117 3.98 0.46 -5.42
C TRP A 117 4.85 0.22 -6.66
N PHE A 118 5.72 -0.80 -6.61
CA PHE A 118 6.55 -1.18 -7.75
C PHE A 118 5.71 -1.62 -8.96
N VAL A 119 4.69 -2.46 -8.74
CA VAL A 119 3.78 -2.92 -9.79
C VAL A 119 3.09 -1.73 -10.47
N LEU A 120 2.48 -0.87 -9.68
CA LEU A 120 1.72 0.27 -10.22
C LEU A 120 2.64 1.25 -10.96
N LYS A 121 3.77 1.61 -10.35
CA LYS A 121 4.67 2.63 -10.90
C LYS A 121 5.47 2.12 -12.10
N TYR A 122 6.12 0.97 -11.97
CA TYR A 122 7.09 0.51 -12.98
C TYR A 122 6.55 -0.51 -13.97
N LEU A 123 5.62 -1.36 -13.57
CA LEU A 123 5.05 -2.33 -14.50
C LEU A 123 3.82 -1.78 -15.21
N LEU A 124 2.99 -1.00 -14.54
CA LEU A 124 1.76 -0.44 -15.11
C LEU A 124 1.89 1.01 -15.58
N GLY A 125 2.95 1.72 -15.17
CA GLY A 125 3.24 3.09 -15.62
C GLY A 125 2.33 4.15 -15.01
N TYR A 126 1.85 3.97 -13.76
CA TYR A 126 1.12 5.00 -13.05
C TYR A 126 2.09 6.12 -12.63
N ASP A 127 1.78 7.37 -12.95
CA ASP A 127 2.70 8.50 -12.75
C ASP A 127 2.92 8.83 -11.27
N GLN A 128 1.85 8.90 -10.50
CA GLN A 128 1.86 9.37 -9.12
C GLN A 128 1.50 8.24 -8.17
N VAL A 129 2.48 7.45 -7.77
CA VAL A 129 2.30 6.36 -6.81
C VAL A 129 3.22 6.56 -5.62
N THR A 130 2.64 6.55 -4.43
CA THR A 130 3.38 6.65 -3.16
C THR A 130 3.09 5.46 -2.27
N ASN A 131 4.05 5.11 -1.42
CA ASN A 131 3.91 4.09 -0.40
C ASN A 131 3.68 4.74 0.96
N TYR A 132 2.58 4.42 1.61
CA TYR A 132 2.34 4.80 3.00
C TYR A 132 2.96 3.75 3.91
N ASP A 133 4.18 3.98 4.33
CA ASP A 133 4.97 3.01 5.12
C ASP A 133 4.52 2.92 6.59
N GLY A 134 3.97 3.98 7.18
CA GLY A 134 3.29 3.91 8.48
C GLY A 134 2.10 2.93 8.49
N SER A 135 1.40 2.86 7.38
CA SER A 135 0.40 1.83 7.08
C SER A 135 -0.65 1.64 8.19
N TRP A 136 -1.17 0.41 8.33
CA TRP A 136 -2.20 0.12 9.33
C TRP A 136 -1.69 0.20 10.77
N THR A 137 -0.41 -0.10 11.00
CA THR A 137 0.20 0.04 12.33
C THR A 137 0.18 1.49 12.81
N GLU A 138 0.37 2.47 11.93
CA GLU A 138 0.17 3.87 12.29
C GLU A 138 -1.33 4.22 12.32
N TYR A 139 -2.05 4.04 11.22
CA TYR A 139 -3.42 4.51 11.07
C TYR A 139 -4.40 3.88 12.06
N GLY A 140 -4.31 2.56 12.26
CA GLY A 140 -5.19 1.82 13.17
C GLY A 140 -4.99 2.14 14.67
N ASN A 141 -3.88 2.80 15.02
CA ASN A 141 -3.58 3.27 16.38
C ASN A 141 -3.92 4.76 16.61
N LEU A 142 -4.21 5.51 15.56
CA LEU A 142 -4.59 6.92 15.69
C LEU A 142 -5.97 7.05 16.36
N VAL A 143 -6.06 7.96 17.34
CA VAL A 143 -7.33 8.28 18.00
C VAL A 143 -8.15 9.22 17.12
N GLY A 144 -9.45 8.96 17.00
CA GLY A 144 -10.40 9.84 16.33
C GLY A 144 -10.39 9.81 14.79
N VAL A 145 -9.58 8.95 14.16
CA VAL A 145 -9.66 8.79 12.71
C VAL A 145 -10.75 7.79 12.32
N PRO A 146 -11.42 8.01 11.16
CA PRO A 146 -12.48 7.12 10.69
C PRO A 146 -11.89 5.77 10.21
N ILE A 147 -12.63 4.70 10.42
CA ILE A 147 -12.31 3.33 9.97
C ILE A 147 -13.58 2.71 9.42
N GLU A 148 -13.46 2.00 8.30
CA GLU A 148 -14.48 1.11 7.73
C GLU A 148 -14.13 -0.37 7.96
N LYS A 149 -15.17 -1.23 7.92
CA LYS A 149 -15.03 -2.68 8.07
C LYS A 149 -15.78 -3.40 6.95
#